data_6f89d38ab27f4bdd5c6e1054c6403b92
#
_entry.id   6f89d38ab27f4bdd5c6e1054c6403b92
#
_cell.length_a   1.000
_cell.length_b   1.000
_cell.length_c   1.000
_cell.angle_alpha   90.00
_cell.angle_beta   90.00
_cell.angle_gamma   90.00
#
_symmetry.space_group_name_H-M   'P 1'
#
loop_
_entity.id
_entity.type
_entity.pdbx_description
1 polymer ?
#
loop_
_entity_poly.entity_id
_entity_poly.type
_entity_poly.pdbx_seq_one_letter_code
_entity_poly.pdbx_strand_id
1 'polypeptide(L)'
;ESKTACETEANRLENLLSATIDTSDVSAINSAGMAATTVSRETAVCVSTATKINELTSGAYDVTVAPLVNLWDIAHPSENWAPPADDEIASAMALCDGKLAVTGSDGSYSVTKSDENTKIDLGGVGKGYACGALSELFASRGENGFLSYGGNVAVFGKKPDGSAFSVGVKDPFDPSSLTGKLSIRSGIVAVSGGYERYVDYNGKRYHHIIDPATGYPSESDLASAGIWVSVSSPEAGAAADALSTACFVLGAEKSMELYDSEEFKNYAKSLGCEFGFLLIKADGTLVMTDNISEIYTPFEK
;
A
#
# COMPACT_ATOMS: atom_id res chain seq x y z
N GLU A 1 27.69 0.07 7.78
CA GLU A 1 26.86 -0.57 8.85
C GLU A 1 25.38 -0.35 8.61
N SER A 2 24.90 0.89 8.43
CA SER A 2 23.47 1.20 8.22
C SER A 2 22.91 0.56 6.95
N LYS A 3 23.64 0.59 5.82
CA LYS A 3 23.23 -0.06 4.58
C LYS A 3 23.03 -1.56 4.76
N THR A 4 23.99 -2.26 5.37
CA THR A 4 23.89 -3.71 5.61
C THR A 4 22.71 -4.06 6.52
N ALA A 5 22.46 -3.23 7.54
CA ALA A 5 21.32 -3.43 8.42
C ALA A 5 19.98 -3.24 7.70
N CYS A 6 19.89 -2.23 6.82
CA CYS A 6 18.71 -2.01 5.96
C CYS A 6 18.47 -3.22 5.05
N GLU A 7 19.48 -3.67 4.34
CA GLU A 7 19.39 -4.83 3.44
C GLU A 7 19.00 -6.10 4.19
N THR A 8 19.57 -6.33 5.38
CA THR A 8 19.25 -7.51 6.21
C THR A 8 17.79 -7.48 6.64
N GLU A 9 17.30 -6.35 7.15
CA GLU A 9 15.92 -6.23 7.62
C GLU A 9 14.93 -6.24 6.45
N ALA A 10 15.22 -5.57 5.34
CA ALA A 10 14.39 -5.60 4.14
C ALA A 10 14.24 -7.04 3.61
N ASN A 11 15.34 -7.79 3.50
CA ASN A 11 15.31 -9.18 3.07
C ASN A 11 14.54 -10.07 4.08
N ARG A 12 14.68 -9.82 5.37
CA ARG A 12 13.91 -10.55 6.40
C ARG A 12 12.41 -10.35 6.21
N LEU A 13 11.98 -9.09 6.01
CA LEU A 13 10.57 -8.76 5.80
C LEU A 13 10.04 -9.33 4.48
N GLU A 14 10.83 -9.27 3.41
CA GLU A 14 10.46 -9.88 2.12
C GLU A 14 10.26 -11.40 2.27
N ASN A 15 11.14 -12.09 3.00
CA ASN A 15 10.99 -13.51 3.28
C ASN A 15 9.75 -13.88 4.11
N LEU A 16 9.14 -12.93 4.82
CA LEU A 16 7.89 -13.15 5.54
C LEU A 16 6.65 -12.79 4.70
N LEU A 17 6.70 -11.68 3.97
CA LEU A 17 5.52 -11.02 3.40
C LEU A 17 5.31 -11.29 1.90
N SER A 18 6.27 -11.89 1.21
CA SER A 18 6.19 -12.13 -0.24
C SER A 18 5.25 -13.30 -0.57
N ALA A 19 4.38 -13.11 -1.56
CA ALA A 19 3.55 -14.20 -2.10
C ALA A 19 4.34 -15.13 -3.06
N THR A 20 5.59 -14.77 -3.44
CA THR A 20 6.41 -15.52 -4.41
C THR A 20 7.54 -16.32 -3.77
N ILE A 21 7.74 -16.20 -2.46
CA ILE A 21 8.74 -16.95 -1.70
C ILE A 21 8.05 -18.12 -1.01
N ASP A 22 8.36 -19.35 -1.37
CA ASP A 22 7.69 -20.57 -0.90
C ASP A 22 7.72 -20.75 0.63
N THR A 23 8.73 -20.20 1.30
CA THR A 23 8.92 -20.31 2.76
C THR A 23 8.33 -19.14 3.54
N SER A 24 7.64 -18.21 2.88
CA SER A 24 7.03 -17.04 3.52
C SER A 24 5.77 -17.41 4.30
N ASP A 25 5.40 -16.55 5.25
CA ASP A 25 4.11 -16.67 5.95
C ASP A 25 2.93 -16.57 4.97
N VAL A 26 3.03 -15.71 3.95
CA VAL A 26 2.00 -15.54 2.92
C VAL A 26 1.82 -16.84 2.13
N SER A 27 2.92 -17.49 1.71
CA SER A 27 2.86 -18.79 1.04
C SER A 27 2.30 -19.88 1.94
N ALA A 28 2.63 -19.87 3.23
CA ALA A 28 2.05 -20.77 4.21
C ALA A 28 0.52 -20.58 4.34
N ILE A 29 0.03 -19.33 4.47
CA ILE A 29 -1.39 -18.99 4.48
C ILE A 29 -2.06 -19.45 3.17
N ASN A 30 -1.42 -19.15 2.03
CA ASN A 30 -1.96 -19.48 0.71
C ASN A 30 -2.03 -20.98 0.45
N SER A 31 -1.16 -21.77 1.05
CA SER A 31 -1.14 -23.24 0.94
C SER A 31 -2.03 -23.94 1.94
N ALA A 32 -2.33 -23.29 3.07
CA ALA A 32 -3.22 -23.83 4.08
C ALA A 32 -4.68 -23.88 3.58
N GLY A 33 -5.45 -24.85 4.12
CA GLY A 33 -6.90 -24.83 4.05
C GLY A 33 -7.48 -23.79 5.02
N MET A 34 -8.60 -24.11 5.68
CA MET A 34 -9.23 -23.24 6.69
C MET A 34 -8.61 -23.35 8.09
N ALA A 35 -7.58 -24.19 8.28
CA ALA A 35 -6.90 -24.32 9.57
C ALA A 35 -6.08 -23.05 9.89
N ALA A 36 -5.94 -22.76 11.19
CA ALA A 36 -5.12 -21.66 11.66
C ALA A 36 -3.65 -21.86 11.24
N THR A 37 -3.10 -20.89 10.54
CA THR A 37 -1.69 -20.86 10.12
C THR A 37 -0.92 -19.95 11.06
N THR A 38 0.09 -20.48 11.75
CA THR A 38 0.98 -19.68 12.59
C THR A 38 1.81 -18.76 11.72
N VAL A 39 1.89 -17.49 12.10
CA VAL A 39 2.58 -16.43 11.34
C VAL A 39 3.40 -15.53 12.28
N SER A 40 4.31 -14.78 11.70
CA SER A 40 5.04 -13.70 12.40
C SER A 40 4.10 -12.57 12.83
N ARG A 41 4.57 -11.75 13.79
CA ARG A 41 3.87 -10.51 14.17
C ARG A 41 3.70 -9.59 12.96
N GLU A 42 4.71 -9.48 12.13
CA GLU A 42 4.76 -8.65 10.94
C GLU A 42 3.62 -8.99 9.98
N THR A 43 3.48 -10.27 9.66
CA THR A 43 2.40 -10.76 8.81
C THR A 43 1.03 -10.55 9.46
N ALA A 44 0.91 -10.84 10.75
CA ALA A 44 -0.33 -10.61 11.50
C ALA A 44 -0.77 -9.13 11.47
N VAL A 45 0.16 -8.20 11.65
CA VAL A 45 -0.11 -6.75 11.55
C VAL A 45 -0.52 -6.37 10.13
N CYS A 46 0.19 -6.82 9.10
CA CYS A 46 -0.18 -6.53 7.71
C CYS A 46 -1.58 -7.04 7.38
N VAL A 47 -1.92 -8.28 7.75
CA VAL A 47 -3.25 -8.86 7.51
C VAL A 47 -4.33 -8.11 8.30
N SER A 48 -4.09 -7.79 9.58
CA SER A 48 -5.04 -7.03 10.40
C SER A 48 -5.29 -5.63 9.84
N THR A 49 -4.23 -4.93 9.44
CA THR A 49 -4.32 -3.61 8.81
C THR A 49 -5.09 -3.69 7.50
N ALA A 50 -4.76 -4.66 6.65
CA ALA A 50 -5.44 -4.88 5.37
C ALA A 50 -6.94 -5.15 5.56
N THR A 51 -7.32 -6.00 6.50
CA THR A 51 -8.73 -6.28 6.84
C THR A 51 -9.43 -5.01 7.32
N LYS A 52 -8.77 -4.21 8.15
CA LYS A 52 -9.35 -2.94 8.63
C LYS A 52 -9.55 -1.92 7.51
N ILE A 53 -8.59 -1.79 6.60
CA ILE A 53 -8.74 -0.90 5.43
C ILE A 53 -9.80 -1.43 4.47
N ASN A 54 -9.91 -2.75 4.27
CA ASN A 54 -11.01 -3.36 3.51
C ASN A 54 -12.39 -2.93 4.04
N GLU A 55 -12.59 -3.03 5.38
CA GLU A 55 -13.83 -2.61 6.03
C GLU A 55 -14.11 -1.11 5.82
N LEU A 56 -13.12 -0.25 6.08
CA LEU A 56 -13.25 1.21 5.98
C LEU A 56 -13.55 1.67 4.55
N THR A 57 -13.07 0.94 3.56
CA THR A 57 -13.18 1.31 2.14
C THR A 57 -14.26 0.52 1.40
N SER A 58 -15.10 -0.25 2.15
CA SER A 58 -16.15 -1.11 1.58
C SER A 58 -15.62 -2.03 0.47
N GLY A 59 -14.42 -2.59 0.68
CA GLY A 59 -13.81 -3.55 -0.23
C GLY A 59 -12.98 -2.94 -1.37
N ALA A 60 -12.81 -1.62 -1.46
CA ALA A 60 -11.95 -1.01 -2.50
C ALA A 60 -10.47 -1.40 -2.36
N TYR A 61 -10.04 -1.81 -1.17
CA TYR A 61 -8.78 -2.50 -0.92
C TYR A 61 -9.06 -3.90 -0.39
N ASP A 62 -8.50 -4.91 -1.05
CA ASP A 62 -8.66 -6.30 -0.61
C ASP A 62 -7.39 -7.10 -0.90
N VAL A 63 -6.82 -7.72 0.12
CA VAL A 63 -5.66 -8.59 -0.04
C VAL A 63 -6.00 -9.96 -0.61
N THR A 64 -7.29 -10.33 -0.65
CA THR A 64 -7.73 -11.62 -1.23
C THR A 64 -7.78 -11.60 -2.76
N VAL A 65 -7.41 -10.48 -3.40
CA VAL A 65 -7.33 -10.33 -4.87
C VAL A 65 -6.19 -11.09 -5.53
N ALA A 66 -5.40 -11.87 -4.79
CA ALA A 66 -4.28 -12.65 -5.33
C ALA A 66 -4.66 -13.49 -6.58
N PRO A 67 -5.83 -14.15 -6.68
CA PRO A 67 -6.24 -14.84 -7.90
C PRO A 67 -6.33 -13.92 -9.12
N LEU A 68 -6.83 -12.69 -8.95
CA LEU A 68 -6.91 -11.69 -10.01
C LEU A 68 -5.53 -11.13 -10.36
N VAL A 69 -4.70 -10.82 -9.38
CA VAL A 69 -3.32 -10.33 -9.60
C VAL A 69 -2.53 -11.35 -10.41
N ASN A 70 -2.64 -12.64 -10.07
CA ASN A 70 -1.97 -13.72 -10.80
C ASN A 70 -2.54 -13.92 -12.21
N LEU A 71 -3.86 -13.77 -12.40
CA LEU A 71 -4.50 -13.90 -13.70
C LEU A 71 -4.07 -12.78 -14.66
N TRP A 72 -4.05 -11.54 -14.18
CA TRP A 72 -3.63 -10.38 -14.98
C TRP A 72 -2.13 -10.35 -15.24
N ASP A 73 -1.31 -10.83 -14.31
CA ASP A 73 0.17 -10.92 -14.39
C ASP A 73 0.86 -9.67 -14.98
N ILE A 74 0.36 -8.50 -14.62
CA ILE A 74 0.86 -7.21 -15.14
C ILE A 74 2.28 -6.90 -14.64
N ALA A 75 2.65 -7.46 -13.49
CA ALA A 75 3.99 -7.24 -12.93
C ALA A 75 5.09 -7.99 -13.69
N HIS A 76 4.76 -9.13 -14.31
CA HIS A 76 5.69 -10.00 -15.04
C HIS A 76 5.08 -10.47 -16.36
N PRO A 77 4.68 -9.56 -17.25
CA PRO A 77 3.95 -9.93 -18.45
C PRO A 77 4.78 -10.83 -19.37
N SER A 78 4.15 -11.86 -19.90
CA SER A 78 4.75 -12.70 -20.95
C SER A 78 4.93 -11.91 -22.27
N GLU A 79 5.75 -12.39 -23.18
CA GLU A 79 5.93 -11.78 -24.51
C GLU A 79 4.61 -11.69 -25.32
N ASN A 80 3.69 -12.63 -25.07
CA ASN A 80 2.37 -12.69 -25.73
C ASN A 80 1.25 -12.30 -24.78
N TRP A 81 1.51 -11.40 -23.81
CA TRP A 81 0.50 -10.98 -22.87
C TRP A 81 -0.72 -10.36 -23.58
N ALA A 82 -1.89 -10.75 -23.15
CA ALA A 82 -3.17 -10.17 -23.54
C ALA A 82 -4.07 -10.10 -22.30
N PRO A 83 -5.05 -9.18 -22.28
CA PRO A 83 -6.06 -9.16 -21.22
C PRO A 83 -6.74 -10.52 -21.09
N PRO A 84 -6.97 -11.02 -19.86
CA PRO A 84 -7.75 -12.23 -19.64
C PRO A 84 -9.17 -12.13 -20.22
N ALA A 85 -9.78 -13.27 -20.53
CA ALA A 85 -11.17 -13.31 -20.95
C ALA A 85 -12.12 -13.04 -19.77
N ASP A 86 -13.31 -12.51 -20.06
CA ASP A 86 -14.29 -12.12 -19.03
C ASP A 86 -14.73 -13.30 -18.14
N ASP A 87 -14.80 -14.51 -18.67
CA ASP A 87 -15.13 -15.73 -17.91
C ASP A 87 -13.97 -16.18 -17.01
N GLU A 88 -12.74 -15.95 -17.40
CA GLU A 88 -11.56 -16.19 -16.55
C GLU A 88 -11.54 -15.18 -15.39
N ILE A 89 -11.82 -13.90 -15.67
CA ILE A 89 -11.92 -12.84 -14.65
C ILE A 89 -13.04 -13.17 -13.66
N ALA A 90 -14.24 -13.53 -14.15
CA ALA A 90 -15.36 -13.91 -13.30
C ALA A 90 -15.04 -15.13 -12.42
N SER A 91 -14.31 -16.10 -12.97
CA SER A 91 -13.85 -17.28 -12.21
C SER A 91 -12.84 -16.91 -11.12
N ALA A 92 -11.90 -16.01 -11.41
CA ALA A 92 -10.93 -15.52 -10.42
C ALA A 92 -11.58 -14.66 -9.33
N MET A 93 -12.54 -13.80 -9.69
CA MET A 93 -13.31 -12.99 -8.75
C MET A 93 -14.05 -13.87 -7.72
N ALA A 94 -14.62 -15.00 -8.14
CA ALA A 94 -15.31 -15.92 -7.25
C ALA A 94 -14.40 -16.52 -6.17
N LEU A 95 -13.08 -16.44 -6.32
CA LEU A 95 -12.09 -16.88 -5.32
C LEU A 95 -11.61 -15.74 -4.39
N CYS A 96 -12.05 -14.49 -4.64
CA CYS A 96 -11.62 -13.31 -3.90
C CYS A 96 -12.57 -12.89 -2.75
N ASP A 97 -13.57 -13.70 -2.41
CA ASP A 97 -14.60 -13.38 -1.37
C ASP A 97 -14.27 -14.00 0.02
N GLY A 98 -13.03 -14.36 0.24
CA GLY A 98 -12.61 -14.97 1.50
C GLY A 98 -12.37 -13.97 2.61
N LYS A 99 -12.90 -14.25 3.82
CA LYS A 99 -12.60 -13.44 5.01
C LYS A 99 -11.39 -13.98 5.75
N LEU A 100 -10.63 -13.07 6.34
CA LEU A 100 -9.45 -13.36 7.13
C LEU A 100 -9.71 -13.01 8.60
N ALA A 101 -9.23 -13.83 9.51
CA ALA A 101 -9.23 -13.52 10.92
C ALA A 101 -7.84 -13.74 11.50
N VAL A 102 -7.34 -12.72 12.21
CA VAL A 102 -6.07 -12.78 12.94
C VAL A 102 -6.39 -13.01 14.41
N THR A 103 -5.71 -13.98 15.00
CA THR A 103 -5.83 -14.29 16.43
C THR A 103 -4.45 -14.40 17.05
N GLY A 104 -4.39 -14.23 18.38
CA GLY A 104 -3.15 -14.34 19.13
C GLY A 104 -2.66 -13.04 19.74
N SER A 105 -1.66 -13.15 20.60
CA SER A 105 -0.98 -12.07 21.30
C SER A 105 0.40 -12.55 21.75
N ASP A 106 1.23 -11.63 22.26
CA ASP A 106 2.49 -11.92 22.96
C ASP A 106 3.48 -12.80 22.15
N GLY A 107 3.52 -12.58 20.84
CA GLY A 107 4.46 -13.25 19.94
C GLY A 107 3.96 -14.56 19.34
N SER A 108 2.72 -14.97 19.62
CA SER A 108 2.08 -16.12 18.97
C SER A 108 0.84 -15.66 18.19
N TYR A 109 0.97 -15.59 16.88
CA TYR A 109 -0.10 -15.12 15.99
C TYR A 109 -0.50 -16.20 14.99
N SER A 110 -1.78 -16.20 14.62
CA SER A 110 -2.30 -17.09 13.58
C SER A 110 -3.30 -16.36 12.69
N VAL A 111 -3.33 -16.75 11.42
CA VAL A 111 -4.30 -16.31 10.43
C VAL A 111 -5.18 -17.51 10.06
N THR A 112 -6.51 -17.30 10.01
CA THR A 112 -7.48 -18.25 9.48
C THR A 112 -8.20 -17.66 8.29
N LYS A 113 -8.60 -18.51 7.35
CA LYS A 113 -9.40 -18.16 6.17
C LYS A 113 -10.80 -18.74 6.31
N SER A 114 -11.82 -18.03 5.83
CA SER A 114 -13.20 -18.54 5.81
C SER A 114 -13.47 -19.55 4.69
N ASP A 115 -12.59 -19.59 3.67
CA ASP A 115 -12.65 -20.49 2.52
C ASP A 115 -11.24 -21.02 2.21
N GLU A 116 -11.12 -22.31 1.87
CA GLU A 116 -9.83 -22.96 1.57
C GLU A 116 -9.15 -22.41 0.31
N ASN A 117 -9.94 -21.90 -0.63
CA ASN A 117 -9.45 -21.35 -1.91
C ASN A 117 -8.98 -19.90 -1.80
N THR A 118 -9.28 -19.22 -0.68
CA THR A 118 -8.81 -17.85 -0.46
C THR A 118 -7.29 -17.79 -0.55
N LYS A 119 -6.78 -16.89 -1.38
CA LYS A 119 -5.37 -16.57 -1.52
C LYS A 119 -5.16 -15.09 -1.27
N ILE A 120 -4.07 -14.74 -0.61
CA ILE A 120 -3.74 -13.36 -0.27
C ILE A 120 -2.48 -12.89 -0.98
N ASP A 121 -2.44 -11.58 -1.24
CA ASP A 121 -1.27 -10.83 -1.66
C ASP A 121 -1.13 -9.59 -0.78
N LEU A 122 0.03 -9.42 -0.13
CA LEU A 122 0.32 -8.29 0.75
C LEU A 122 1.11 -7.18 0.05
N GLY A 123 1.21 -7.18 -1.27
CA GLY A 123 1.98 -6.21 -2.05
C GLY A 123 1.54 -4.75 -1.86
N GLY A 124 0.27 -4.51 -1.53
CA GLY A 124 -0.29 -3.16 -1.28
C GLY A 124 -0.27 -2.73 0.19
N VAL A 125 0.38 -3.49 1.10
CA VAL A 125 0.48 -3.16 2.53
C VAL A 125 1.89 -3.41 3.08
N GLY A 126 2.57 -4.40 2.53
CA GLY A 126 3.87 -4.87 3.04
C GLY A 126 5.01 -3.88 2.83
N LYS A 127 4.98 -3.10 1.75
CA LYS A 127 6.02 -2.07 1.49
C LYS A 127 5.93 -0.92 2.49
N GLY A 128 4.72 -0.49 2.83
CA GLY A 128 4.50 0.53 3.85
C GLY A 128 4.91 0.04 5.23
N TYR A 129 4.57 -1.20 5.57
CA TYR A 129 5.04 -1.85 6.80
C TYR A 129 6.57 -1.86 6.88
N ALA A 130 7.25 -2.32 5.82
CA ALA A 130 8.69 -2.37 5.76
C ALA A 130 9.33 -0.97 5.87
N CYS A 131 8.73 0.03 5.23
CA CYS A 131 9.16 1.43 5.32
C CYS A 131 9.15 1.94 6.78
N GLY A 132 8.08 1.62 7.53
CA GLY A 132 7.97 1.92 8.96
C GLY A 132 8.99 1.18 9.81
N ALA A 133 9.13 -0.13 9.61
CA ALA A 133 10.06 -0.97 10.37
C ALA A 133 11.53 -0.52 10.18
N LEU A 134 11.91 -0.21 8.95
CA LEU A 134 13.24 0.34 8.65
C LEU A 134 13.45 1.72 9.28
N SER A 135 12.42 2.56 9.32
CA SER A 135 12.49 3.86 9.99
C SER A 135 12.72 3.73 11.49
N GLU A 136 12.01 2.83 12.15
CA GLU A 136 12.21 2.52 13.57
C GLU A 136 13.61 1.96 13.84
N LEU A 137 14.10 1.06 12.97
CA LEU A 137 15.44 0.51 13.05
C LEU A 137 16.51 1.62 13.07
N PHE A 138 16.41 2.60 12.16
CA PHE A 138 17.36 3.71 12.09
C PHE A 138 17.17 4.70 13.23
N ALA A 139 15.94 5.03 13.58
CA ALA A 139 15.63 5.91 14.70
C ALA A 139 16.17 5.34 16.04
N SER A 140 16.07 4.03 16.26
CA SER A 140 16.61 3.35 17.46
C SER A 140 18.13 3.43 17.58
N ARG A 141 18.82 3.68 16.46
CA ARG A 141 20.28 3.91 16.40
C ARG A 141 20.67 5.38 16.54
N GLY A 142 19.69 6.26 16.75
CA GLY A 142 19.91 7.71 16.79
C GLY A 142 20.22 8.33 15.42
N GLU A 143 19.91 7.62 14.33
CA GLU A 143 20.10 8.12 12.97
C GLU A 143 18.96 9.05 12.59
N ASN A 144 19.25 10.02 11.69
CA ASN A 144 18.29 10.97 11.19
C ASN A 144 18.39 10.98 9.66
N GLY A 145 17.25 10.98 8.98
CA GLY A 145 17.25 10.98 7.52
C GLY A 145 15.91 10.64 6.89
N PHE A 146 16.03 10.12 5.70
CA PHE A 146 14.90 9.54 4.97
C PHE A 146 15.33 8.23 4.32
N LEU A 147 14.38 7.39 4.04
CA LEU A 147 14.55 6.20 3.20
C LEU A 147 13.44 6.15 2.15
N SER A 148 13.75 5.55 1.02
CA SER A 148 12.77 5.23 -0.01
C SER A 148 12.77 3.72 -0.24
N TYR A 149 11.59 3.10 -0.12
CA TYR A 149 11.42 1.66 -0.26
C TYR A 149 10.14 1.35 -1.03
N GLY A 150 10.30 0.74 -2.20
CA GLY A 150 9.16 0.31 -3.03
C GLY A 150 8.19 1.42 -3.44
N GLY A 151 8.68 2.67 -3.61
CA GLY A 151 7.85 3.84 -3.94
C GLY A 151 7.38 4.63 -2.72
N ASN A 152 7.43 4.05 -1.52
CA ASN A 152 7.13 4.74 -0.27
C ASN A 152 8.37 5.49 0.25
N VAL A 153 8.16 6.62 0.92
CA VAL A 153 9.24 7.44 1.51
C VAL A 153 8.94 7.67 2.97
N ALA A 154 9.87 7.28 3.84
CA ALA A 154 9.81 7.59 5.27
C ALA A 154 10.84 8.64 5.64
N VAL A 155 10.46 9.49 6.59
CA VAL A 155 11.32 10.49 7.21
C VAL A 155 11.40 10.23 8.70
N PHE A 156 12.61 10.17 9.24
CA PHE A 156 12.86 9.89 10.65
C PHE A 156 13.93 10.82 11.25
N GLY A 157 13.81 11.09 12.55
CA GLY A 157 14.69 12.00 13.25
C GLY A 157 14.53 13.46 12.83
N LYS A 158 15.62 14.25 12.90
CA LYS A 158 15.61 15.69 12.65
C LYS A 158 16.81 16.11 11.82
N LYS A 159 16.64 17.04 10.91
CA LYS A 159 17.78 17.72 10.27
C LYS A 159 18.57 18.55 11.30
N PRO A 160 19.90 18.69 11.13
CA PRO A 160 20.74 19.48 12.03
C PRO A 160 20.30 20.94 12.19
N ASP A 161 19.74 21.54 11.14
CA ASP A 161 19.24 22.92 11.10
C ASP A 161 17.78 23.03 11.59
N GLY A 162 17.14 21.93 11.98
CA GLY A 162 15.75 21.87 12.42
C GLY A 162 14.72 22.08 11.32
N SER A 163 15.14 22.20 10.05
CA SER A 163 14.21 22.34 8.93
C SER A 163 13.45 21.02 8.64
N ALA A 164 12.31 21.12 7.91
CA ALA A 164 11.60 19.95 7.41
C ALA A 164 12.38 19.26 6.29
N PHE A 165 12.13 17.97 6.11
CA PHE A 165 12.59 17.24 4.92
C PHE A 165 11.68 17.58 3.74
N SER A 166 12.27 17.61 2.53
CA SER A 166 11.50 17.80 1.30
C SER A 166 11.33 16.46 0.59
N VAL A 167 10.09 16.01 0.47
CA VAL A 167 9.72 14.79 -0.27
C VAL A 167 9.08 15.23 -1.58
N GLY A 168 9.68 14.85 -2.72
CA GLY A 168 9.17 15.17 -4.04
C GLY A 168 7.88 14.40 -4.35
N VAL A 169 6.92 15.08 -4.97
CA VAL A 169 5.69 14.47 -5.48
C VAL A 169 5.85 14.26 -6.98
N LYS A 170 5.87 12.99 -7.40
CA LYS A 170 6.07 12.61 -8.81
C LYS A 170 4.92 13.10 -9.69
N ASP A 171 5.25 13.54 -10.89
CA ASP A 171 4.23 13.83 -11.91
C ASP A 171 3.78 12.48 -12.53
N PRO A 172 2.51 12.08 -12.40
CA PRO A 172 2.04 10.82 -12.97
C PRO A 172 2.01 10.81 -14.50
N PHE A 173 2.08 11.98 -15.15
CA PHE A 173 2.07 12.14 -16.61
C PHE A 173 3.47 12.23 -17.20
N ASP A 174 4.46 12.66 -16.38
CA ASP A 174 5.88 12.66 -16.71
C ASP A 174 6.70 12.15 -15.51
N PRO A 175 6.97 10.83 -15.45
CA PRO A 175 7.69 10.22 -14.31
C PRO A 175 9.13 10.75 -14.11
N SER A 176 9.66 11.53 -15.06
CA SER A 176 10.97 12.20 -14.94
C SER A 176 10.88 13.53 -14.21
N SER A 177 9.68 14.05 -13.96
CA SER A 177 9.41 15.33 -13.33
C SER A 177 8.66 15.21 -11.99
N LEU A 178 8.55 16.33 -11.28
CA LEU A 178 7.83 16.46 -10.03
C LEU A 178 6.77 17.57 -10.17
N THR A 179 5.56 17.32 -9.62
CA THR A 179 4.51 18.36 -9.54
C THR A 179 4.75 19.35 -8.40
N GLY A 180 5.53 18.95 -7.40
CA GLY A 180 5.80 19.74 -6.20
C GLY A 180 6.56 18.96 -5.16
N LYS A 181 6.52 19.45 -3.92
CA LYS A 181 7.13 18.79 -2.76
C LYS A 181 6.26 18.90 -1.52
N LEU A 182 6.36 17.91 -0.66
CA LEU A 182 5.87 17.95 0.72
C LEU A 182 7.00 18.31 1.68
N SER A 183 6.75 19.26 2.58
CA SER A 183 7.70 19.65 3.63
C SER A 183 7.29 18.98 4.94
N ILE A 184 7.86 17.80 5.24
CA ILE A 184 7.48 16.96 6.39
C ILE A 184 8.60 16.86 7.41
N ARG A 185 8.26 16.75 8.69
CA ARG A 185 9.22 16.60 9.80
C ARG A 185 9.37 15.17 10.26
N SER A 186 8.35 14.36 10.06
CA SER A 186 8.31 12.94 10.37
C SER A 186 7.21 12.27 9.56
N GLY A 187 7.23 10.95 9.49
CA GLY A 187 6.15 10.18 8.89
C GLY A 187 6.52 9.48 7.62
N ILE A 188 5.51 8.88 7.01
CA ILE A 188 5.64 8.10 5.78
C ILE A 188 4.71 8.71 4.72
N VAL A 189 5.18 8.76 3.49
CA VAL A 189 4.38 9.05 2.30
C VAL A 189 4.33 7.77 1.46
N ALA A 190 3.14 7.21 1.31
CA ALA A 190 2.88 6.08 0.42
C ALA A 190 2.15 6.57 -0.84
N VAL A 191 2.50 6.05 -2.00
CA VAL A 191 1.92 6.48 -3.27
C VAL A 191 1.53 5.26 -4.11
N SER A 192 0.30 5.29 -4.63
CA SER A 192 -0.20 4.35 -5.63
C SER A 192 -0.54 5.09 -6.92
N GLY A 193 -0.17 4.50 -8.07
CA GLY A 193 -0.43 5.08 -9.37
C GLY A 193 -0.33 4.08 -10.51
N GLY A 194 -1.14 4.27 -11.54
CA GLY A 194 -1.19 3.40 -12.71
C GLY A 194 0.03 3.48 -13.63
N TYR A 195 0.97 4.40 -13.35
CA TYR A 195 2.21 4.59 -14.10
C TYR A 195 3.39 3.74 -13.57
N GLU A 196 3.26 3.11 -12.43
CA GLU A 196 4.35 2.34 -11.80
C GLU A 196 4.60 1.00 -12.51
N ARG A 197 3.53 0.25 -12.75
CA ARG A 197 3.55 -1.04 -13.45
C ARG A 197 2.33 -1.17 -14.34
N TYR A 198 2.55 -1.36 -15.63
CA TYR A 198 1.47 -1.47 -16.61
C TYR A 198 1.92 -2.23 -17.86
N VAL A 199 0.93 -2.66 -18.65
CA VAL A 199 1.10 -3.17 -19.99
C VAL A 199 0.24 -2.36 -20.94
N ASP A 200 0.81 -1.89 -22.05
CA ASP A 200 0.05 -1.25 -23.12
C ASP A 200 -0.33 -2.32 -24.17
N TYR A 201 -1.63 -2.52 -24.39
CA TYR A 201 -2.16 -3.51 -25.32
C TYR A 201 -3.27 -2.92 -26.18
N ASN A 202 -3.13 -2.98 -27.50
CA ASN A 202 -4.10 -2.44 -28.47
C ASN A 202 -4.53 -0.97 -28.18
N GLY A 203 -3.59 -0.13 -27.73
CA GLY A 203 -3.83 1.30 -27.45
C GLY A 203 -4.50 1.58 -26.11
N LYS A 204 -4.77 0.56 -25.29
CA LYS A 204 -5.25 0.69 -23.91
C LYS A 204 -4.15 0.31 -22.94
N ARG A 205 -4.03 1.08 -21.84
CA ARG A 205 -3.13 0.79 -20.72
C ARG A 205 -3.85 -0.03 -19.65
N TYR A 206 -3.20 -1.11 -19.21
CA TYR A 206 -3.64 -1.96 -18.12
C TYR A 206 -2.60 -1.89 -17.02
N HIS A 207 -2.93 -1.29 -15.88
CA HIS A 207 -2.03 -1.19 -14.74
C HIS A 207 -2.35 -2.24 -13.66
N HIS A 208 -1.41 -2.45 -12.75
CA HIS A 208 -1.44 -3.53 -11.76
C HIS A 208 -2.43 -3.35 -10.60
N ILE A 209 -3.07 -2.19 -10.46
CA ILE A 209 -4.02 -1.94 -9.37
C ILE A 209 -5.39 -2.42 -9.82
N ILE A 210 -5.82 -3.56 -9.29
CA ILE A 210 -7.09 -4.18 -9.63
C ILE A 210 -8.20 -3.63 -8.73
N ASP A 211 -9.35 -3.32 -9.31
CA ASP A 211 -10.57 -3.04 -8.58
C ASP A 211 -11.24 -4.38 -8.20
N PRO A 212 -11.35 -4.70 -6.89
CA PRO A 212 -11.93 -5.96 -6.45
C PRO A 212 -13.41 -6.12 -6.85
N ALA A 213 -14.13 -5.02 -7.02
CA ALA A 213 -15.55 -5.04 -7.38
C ALA A 213 -15.80 -5.42 -8.85
N THR A 214 -14.83 -5.16 -9.73
CA THR A 214 -14.97 -5.41 -11.16
C THR A 214 -14.07 -6.53 -11.66
N GLY A 215 -12.97 -6.81 -10.96
CA GLY A 215 -11.91 -7.75 -11.36
C GLY A 215 -10.97 -7.21 -12.43
N TYR A 216 -11.15 -5.97 -12.88
CA TYR A 216 -10.32 -5.28 -13.87
C TYR A 216 -9.36 -4.29 -13.23
N PRO A 217 -8.26 -3.88 -13.93
CA PRO A 217 -7.53 -2.68 -13.54
C PRO A 217 -8.47 -1.50 -13.33
N SER A 218 -8.29 -0.79 -12.20
CA SER A 218 -9.18 0.31 -11.80
C SER A 218 -9.26 1.41 -12.86
N GLU A 219 -10.45 1.87 -13.14
CA GLU A 219 -10.72 2.99 -14.05
C GLU A 219 -11.26 4.23 -13.30
N SER A 220 -10.71 4.52 -12.12
CA SER A 220 -11.06 5.70 -11.35
C SER A 220 -10.60 7.00 -12.04
N ASP A 221 -11.04 8.15 -11.51
CA ASP A 221 -10.63 9.46 -11.99
C ASP A 221 -9.23 9.89 -11.54
N LEU A 222 -8.46 9.00 -10.85
CA LEU A 222 -7.13 9.30 -10.33
C LEU A 222 -6.01 8.78 -11.22
N ALA A 223 -4.98 9.60 -11.43
CA ALA A 223 -3.69 9.20 -11.97
C ALA A 223 -2.71 8.78 -10.85
N SER A 224 -2.84 9.37 -9.64
CA SER A 224 -2.01 9.05 -8.47
C SER A 224 -2.77 9.33 -7.17
N ALA A 225 -2.56 8.49 -6.16
CA ALA A 225 -3.06 8.67 -4.81
C ALA A 225 -1.89 8.59 -3.81
N GLY A 226 -1.56 9.71 -3.18
CA GLY A 226 -0.54 9.84 -2.14
C GLY A 226 -1.17 9.96 -0.77
N ILE A 227 -0.71 9.17 0.19
CA ILE A 227 -1.14 9.21 1.58
C ILE A 227 0.07 9.51 2.46
N TRP A 228 0.01 10.62 3.17
CA TRP A 228 0.95 10.92 4.25
C TRP A 228 0.38 10.48 5.60
N VAL A 229 1.24 9.94 6.45
CA VAL A 229 0.96 9.66 7.86
C VAL A 229 2.03 10.28 8.74
N SER A 230 1.64 10.90 9.85
CA SER A 230 2.52 11.76 10.67
C SER A 230 3.58 11.01 11.49
N VAL A 231 3.48 9.68 11.59
CA VAL A 231 4.40 8.81 12.32
C VAL A 231 5.04 7.77 11.40
N SER A 232 6.25 7.31 11.75
CA SER A 232 7.01 6.36 10.94
C SER A 232 7.03 4.98 11.60
N SER A 233 5.87 4.51 12.09
CA SER A 233 5.72 3.15 12.62
C SER A 233 5.33 2.15 11.53
N PRO A 234 5.61 0.84 11.74
CA PRO A 234 5.20 -0.22 10.80
C PRO A 234 3.70 -0.24 10.53
N GLU A 235 2.89 -0.11 11.58
CA GLU A 235 1.42 -0.13 11.49
C GLU A 235 0.90 1.07 10.69
N ALA A 236 1.42 2.27 10.95
CA ALA A 236 1.04 3.48 10.23
C ALA A 236 1.48 3.44 8.76
N GLY A 237 2.68 2.91 8.51
CA GLY A 237 3.19 2.70 7.14
C GLY A 237 2.33 1.70 6.35
N ALA A 238 1.97 0.58 6.97
CA ALA A 238 1.07 -0.41 6.39
C ALA A 238 -0.30 0.21 6.03
N ALA A 239 -0.86 1.02 6.95
CA ALA A 239 -2.12 1.70 6.73
C ALA A 239 -2.03 2.73 5.58
N ALA A 240 -0.96 3.51 5.50
CA ALA A 240 -0.76 4.49 4.44
C ALA A 240 -0.63 3.82 3.05
N ASP A 241 0.10 2.69 2.96
CA ASP A 241 0.27 1.91 1.71
C ASP A 241 -1.08 1.35 1.25
N ALA A 242 -1.82 0.68 2.13
CA ALA A 242 -3.15 0.13 1.83
C ALA A 242 -4.17 1.22 1.45
N LEU A 243 -4.18 2.34 2.18
CA LEU A 243 -5.04 3.49 1.87
C LEU A 243 -4.71 4.13 0.53
N SER A 244 -3.43 4.23 0.15
CA SER A 244 -3.06 4.78 -1.16
C SER A 244 -3.64 3.97 -2.31
N THR A 245 -3.63 2.63 -2.18
CA THR A 245 -4.26 1.72 -3.14
C THR A 245 -5.78 1.83 -3.12
N ALA A 246 -6.39 1.85 -1.91
CA ALA A 246 -7.83 2.02 -1.77
C ALA A 246 -8.33 3.34 -2.39
N CYS A 247 -7.66 4.46 -2.09
CA CYS A 247 -8.03 5.77 -2.64
C CYS A 247 -7.90 5.79 -4.17
N PHE A 248 -6.87 5.14 -4.72
CA PHE A 248 -6.72 5.02 -6.17
C PHE A 248 -7.92 4.30 -6.82
N VAL A 249 -8.46 3.27 -6.16
CA VAL A 249 -9.65 2.55 -6.62
C VAL A 249 -10.94 3.35 -6.41
N LEU A 250 -11.09 4.00 -5.24
CA LEU A 250 -12.29 4.78 -4.89
C LEU A 250 -12.49 6.03 -5.77
N GLY A 251 -11.41 6.63 -6.25
CA GLY A 251 -11.44 7.94 -6.89
C GLY A 251 -11.43 9.10 -5.89
N ALA A 252 -11.36 10.33 -6.40
CA ALA A 252 -11.15 11.52 -5.57
C ALA A 252 -12.29 11.80 -4.59
N GLU A 253 -13.54 11.78 -5.06
CA GLU A 253 -14.72 12.13 -4.26
C GLU A 253 -14.88 11.19 -3.06
N LYS A 254 -14.95 9.88 -3.31
CA LYS A 254 -15.12 8.88 -2.24
C LYS A 254 -13.92 8.81 -1.29
N SER A 255 -12.72 9.11 -1.77
CA SER A 255 -11.54 9.20 -0.91
C SER A 255 -11.65 10.34 0.09
N MET A 256 -12.17 11.51 -0.33
CA MET A 256 -12.40 12.63 0.58
C MET A 256 -13.57 12.36 1.53
N GLU A 257 -14.64 11.70 1.08
CA GLU A 257 -15.72 11.22 1.96
C GLU A 257 -15.21 10.26 3.03
N LEU A 258 -14.33 9.31 2.63
CA LEU A 258 -13.66 8.41 3.58
C LEU A 258 -12.86 9.21 4.62
N TYR A 259 -12.03 10.17 4.19
CA TYR A 259 -11.22 10.99 5.08
C TYR A 259 -12.07 11.74 6.12
N ASP A 260 -13.26 12.22 5.72
CA ASP A 260 -14.17 12.96 6.59
C ASP A 260 -15.04 12.07 7.48
N SER A 261 -15.07 10.77 7.24
CA SER A 261 -15.90 9.82 8.00
C SER A 261 -15.42 9.69 9.46
N GLU A 262 -16.37 9.46 10.37
CA GLU A 262 -16.06 9.23 11.79
C GLU A 262 -15.31 7.90 11.99
N GLU A 263 -15.60 6.91 11.18
CA GLU A 263 -14.92 5.59 11.20
C GLU A 263 -13.44 5.73 10.90
N PHE A 264 -13.08 6.52 9.88
CA PHE A 264 -11.69 6.77 9.53
C PHE A 264 -10.97 7.61 10.59
N LYS A 265 -11.62 8.67 11.11
CA LYS A 265 -11.07 9.51 12.19
C LYS A 265 -10.80 8.70 13.45
N ASN A 266 -11.72 7.79 13.81
CA ASN A 266 -11.52 6.88 14.93
C ASN A 266 -10.36 5.89 14.68
N TYR A 267 -10.21 5.40 13.47
CA TYR A 267 -9.07 4.55 13.08
C TYR A 267 -7.75 5.30 13.21
N ALA A 268 -7.63 6.49 12.64
CA ALA A 268 -6.45 7.35 12.75
C ALA A 268 -6.08 7.61 14.23
N LYS A 269 -7.08 7.93 15.05
CA LYS A 269 -6.90 8.11 16.49
C LYS A 269 -6.41 6.83 17.19
N SER A 270 -6.88 5.67 16.80
CA SER A 270 -6.44 4.39 17.37
C SER A 270 -4.97 4.07 17.09
N LEU A 271 -4.45 4.58 15.96
CA LEU A 271 -3.03 4.51 15.60
C LEU A 271 -2.18 5.64 16.22
N GLY A 272 -2.82 6.62 16.87
CA GLY A 272 -2.14 7.78 17.46
C GLY A 272 -1.47 8.69 16.42
N CYS A 273 -2.01 8.78 15.22
CA CYS A 273 -1.41 9.51 14.10
C CYS A 273 -2.44 10.33 13.32
N GLU A 274 -1.94 11.26 12.51
CA GLU A 274 -2.70 12.01 11.52
C GLU A 274 -2.41 11.46 10.13
N PHE A 275 -3.42 11.47 9.27
CA PHE A 275 -3.30 11.18 7.86
C PHE A 275 -3.54 12.45 7.04
N GLY A 276 -2.97 12.51 5.84
CA GLY A 276 -3.24 13.52 4.85
C GLY A 276 -3.25 12.91 3.46
N PHE A 277 -4.20 13.33 2.64
CA PHE A 277 -4.41 12.79 1.28
C PHE A 277 -3.99 13.81 0.24
N LEU A 278 -3.19 13.38 -0.72
CA LEU A 278 -2.79 14.13 -1.92
C LEU A 278 -3.15 13.30 -3.15
N LEU A 279 -4.22 13.68 -3.82
CA LEU A 279 -4.77 12.96 -4.96
C LEU A 279 -4.53 13.78 -6.23
N ILE A 280 -4.03 13.13 -7.28
CA ILE A 280 -3.84 13.73 -8.60
C ILE A 280 -4.81 13.07 -9.56
N LYS A 281 -5.77 13.85 -10.09
CA LYS A 281 -6.76 13.35 -11.05
C LYS A 281 -6.15 13.15 -12.44
N ALA A 282 -6.82 12.37 -13.26
CA ALA A 282 -6.41 12.10 -14.64
C ALA A 282 -6.35 13.37 -15.53
N ASP A 283 -7.06 14.44 -15.14
CA ASP A 283 -7.00 15.75 -15.79
C ASP A 283 -5.90 16.68 -15.24
N GLY A 284 -5.11 16.20 -14.26
CA GLY A 284 -4.04 16.97 -13.60
C GLY A 284 -4.51 17.80 -12.42
N THR A 285 -5.81 17.80 -12.08
CA THR A 285 -6.34 18.49 -10.91
C THR A 285 -5.80 17.87 -9.62
N LEU A 286 -5.33 18.71 -8.71
CA LEU A 286 -4.92 18.29 -7.36
C LEU A 286 -6.11 18.40 -6.39
N VAL A 287 -6.38 17.33 -5.66
CA VAL A 287 -7.32 17.28 -4.54
C VAL A 287 -6.52 16.87 -3.32
N MET A 288 -6.61 17.65 -2.24
CA MET A 288 -5.83 17.38 -1.03
C MET A 288 -6.56 17.82 0.23
N THR A 289 -6.24 17.19 1.34
CA THR A 289 -6.70 17.57 2.67
C THR A 289 -6.01 18.85 3.14
N ASP A 290 -6.63 19.59 4.07
CA ASP A 290 -6.11 20.89 4.54
C ASP A 290 -4.69 20.78 5.09
N ASN A 291 -4.40 19.74 5.90
CA ASN A 291 -3.08 19.51 6.48
C ASN A 291 -2.00 19.20 5.41
N ILE A 292 -2.37 18.66 4.26
CA ILE A 292 -1.46 18.51 3.11
C ILE A 292 -1.28 19.84 2.40
N SER A 293 -2.32 20.63 2.21
CA SER A 293 -2.21 21.93 1.54
C SER A 293 -1.26 22.89 2.26
N GLU A 294 -1.15 22.79 3.60
CA GLU A 294 -0.23 23.58 4.41
C GLU A 294 1.25 23.21 4.21
N ILE A 295 1.54 21.97 3.83
CA ILE A 295 2.91 21.43 3.69
C ILE A 295 3.33 21.18 2.24
N TYR A 296 2.40 21.27 1.28
CA TYR A 296 2.66 21.11 -0.14
C TYR A 296 3.11 22.42 -0.78
N THR A 297 4.14 22.35 -1.60
CA THR A 297 4.61 23.47 -2.42
C THR A 297 4.64 22.99 -3.87
N PRO A 298 3.82 23.56 -4.78
CA PRO A 298 3.87 23.22 -6.20
C PRO A 298 5.18 23.71 -6.83
N PHE A 299 5.62 23.04 -7.89
CA PHE A 299 6.67 23.56 -8.76
C PHE A 299 6.05 24.28 -9.94
N GLU A 300 6.67 25.38 -10.36
CA GLU A 300 6.29 26.09 -11.59
C GLU A 300 6.57 25.14 -12.79
N LYS A 301 5.58 25.01 -13.68
CA LYS A 301 5.70 24.24 -14.93
C LYS A 301 6.39 25.06 -16.00
#